data_448b235498448125ceccee7a32518699
#
_entry.id   448b235498448125ceccee7a32518699
#
_cell.length_a   1.000
_cell.length_b   1.000
_cell.length_c   1.000
_cell.angle_alpha   90.00
_cell.angle_beta   90.00
_cell.angle_gamma   90.00
#
_symmetry.space_group_name_H-M   'P 1'
#
loop_
_entity.id
_entity.type
_entity.pdbx_description
1 polymer ?
#
loop_
_entity_poly.entity_id
_entity_poly.type
_entity_poly.pdbx_seq_one_letter_code
_entity_poly.pdbx_strand_id
1 'polypeptide(L)'
;MSDADFRYCPQCRAELTPVERGGQTRLGCPQCSFVHWRNPVPVVAAVVERGGRVVLVHSVGRPAHWFGLVAGFLERGEHPEAAVLREVAEELGLEGRLAATIGIYPFERLNQVLFIYHVVVAADEPIKLAADELDDYKEVPLEKLKPWRQGTGPGLRDWLVARGYDPPVVDFGTPLEL
;
A
#
# COMPACT_ATOMS: atom_id res chain seq x y z
N MET A 1 5.60 -7.01 -11.32
CA MET A 1 5.78 -8.22 -12.19
C MET A 1 5.89 -7.72 -13.62
N SER A 2 6.97 -8.04 -14.32
CA SER A 2 7.14 -7.68 -15.74
C SER A 2 6.35 -8.66 -16.63
N ASP A 3 6.04 -8.28 -17.90
CA ASP A 3 5.41 -9.21 -18.85
C ASP A 3 6.21 -10.51 -19.04
N ALA A 4 7.50 -10.51 -18.71
CA ALA A 4 8.37 -11.67 -18.75
C ALA A 4 7.96 -12.80 -17.78
N ASP A 5 7.11 -12.50 -16.77
CA ASP A 5 6.74 -13.47 -15.73
C ASP A 5 5.57 -14.39 -16.18
N PHE A 6 4.85 -14.04 -17.27
CA PHE A 6 3.74 -14.83 -17.79
C PHE A 6 4.09 -15.46 -19.14
N ARG A 7 4.76 -16.61 -19.09
CA ARG A 7 5.12 -17.37 -20.31
C ARG A 7 4.06 -18.40 -20.68
N TYR A 8 3.45 -19.04 -19.70
CA TYR A 8 2.53 -20.15 -19.91
C TYR A 8 1.12 -19.84 -19.38
N CYS A 9 0.12 -20.37 -20.07
CA CYS A 9 -1.29 -20.27 -19.67
C CYS A 9 -1.53 -21.00 -18.34
N PRO A 10 -2.08 -20.34 -17.31
CA PRO A 10 -2.37 -20.99 -16.03
C PRO A 10 -3.51 -22.03 -16.11
N GLN A 11 -4.31 -22.01 -17.18
CA GLN A 11 -5.41 -22.96 -17.36
C GLN A 11 -5.01 -24.23 -18.10
N CYS A 12 -4.19 -24.14 -19.18
CA CYS A 12 -3.87 -25.28 -20.04
C CYS A 12 -2.38 -25.46 -20.31
N ARG A 13 -1.50 -24.64 -19.75
CA ARG A 13 -0.04 -24.69 -19.86
C ARG A 13 0.51 -24.40 -21.27
N ALA A 14 -0.30 -24.05 -22.24
CA ALA A 14 0.18 -23.61 -23.54
C ALA A 14 0.99 -22.33 -23.43
N GLU A 15 1.97 -22.12 -24.28
CA GLU A 15 2.72 -20.86 -24.33
C GLU A 15 1.80 -19.71 -24.76
N LEU A 16 1.85 -18.60 -24.03
CA LEU A 16 1.06 -17.41 -24.33
C LEU A 16 1.66 -16.65 -25.50
N THR A 17 0.82 -16.09 -26.34
CA THR A 17 1.21 -15.32 -27.53
C THR A 17 0.56 -13.93 -27.50
N PRO A 18 1.15 -12.92 -28.17
CA PRO A 18 0.50 -11.63 -28.34
C PRO A 18 -0.84 -11.74 -29.08
N VAL A 19 -1.87 -11.12 -28.51
CA VAL A 19 -3.23 -11.04 -29.11
C VAL A 19 -3.77 -9.62 -28.94
N GLU A 20 -4.51 -9.13 -29.93
CA GLU A 20 -5.20 -7.84 -29.81
C GLU A 20 -6.51 -8.00 -29.05
N ARG A 21 -6.65 -7.29 -27.93
CA ARG A 21 -7.87 -7.26 -27.10
C ARG A 21 -8.09 -5.87 -26.50
N GLY A 22 -9.26 -5.31 -26.77
CA GLY A 22 -9.64 -3.97 -26.25
C GLY A 22 -8.72 -2.85 -26.74
N GLY A 23 -8.20 -2.93 -27.96
CA GLY A 23 -7.29 -1.94 -28.54
C GLY A 23 -5.87 -1.95 -27.99
N GLN A 24 -5.49 -3.03 -27.30
CA GLN A 24 -4.14 -3.23 -26.76
C GLN A 24 -3.62 -4.63 -27.06
N THR A 25 -2.31 -4.73 -27.30
CA THR A 25 -1.63 -6.01 -27.38
C THR A 25 -1.48 -6.63 -25.98
N ARG A 26 -2.01 -7.84 -25.79
CA ARG A 26 -1.96 -8.59 -24.53
C ARG A 26 -1.41 -9.98 -24.77
N LEU A 27 -1.00 -10.66 -23.68
CA LEU A 27 -0.68 -12.09 -23.76
C LEU A 27 -1.98 -12.90 -23.68
N GLY A 28 -2.26 -13.71 -24.71
CA GLY A 28 -3.42 -14.58 -24.78
C GLY A 28 -3.04 -16.03 -25.04
N CYS A 29 -3.90 -16.96 -24.65
CA CYS A 29 -3.68 -18.38 -24.91
C CYS A 29 -4.21 -18.75 -26.30
N PRO A 30 -3.42 -19.42 -27.15
CA PRO A 30 -3.88 -19.90 -28.46
C PRO A 30 -4.78 -21.14 -28.35
N GLN A 31 -4.83 -21.82 -27.20
CA GLN A 31 -5.57 -23.08 -27.03
C GLN A 31 -6.84 -22.95 -26.17
N CYS A 32 -6.99 -21.84 -25.40
CA CYS A 32 -8.20 -21.58 -24.63
C CYS A 32 -8.50 -20.07 -24.59
N SER A 33 -9.55 -19.66 -23.88
CA SER A 33 -10.00 -18.25 -23.82
C SER A 33 -9.21 -17.38 -22.85
N PHE A 34 -8.16 -17.87 -22.21
CA PHE A 34 -7.38 -17.09 -21.24
C PHE A 34 -6.69 -15.90 -21.90
N VAL A 35 -6.83 -14.72 -21.26
CA VAL A 35 -6.08 -13.49 -21.61
C VAL A 35 -5.49 -12.93 -20.33
N HIS A 36 -4.20 -12.62 -20.34
CA HIS A 36 -3.55 -11.90 -19.26
C HIS A 36 -3.83 -10.40 -19.39
N TRP A 37 -4.79 -9.92 -18.60
CA TRP A 37 -5.29 -8.55 -18.66
C TRP A 37 -4.36 -7.51 -18.06
N ARG A 38 -3.37 -7.93 -17.25
CA ARG A 38 -2.48 -7.04 -16.50
C ARG A 38 -3.23 -6.06 -15.60
N ASN A 39 -4.32 -6.52 -14.99
CA ASN A 39 -5.04 -5.71 -14.02
C ASN A 39 -4.11 -5.31 -12.87
N PRO A 40 -4.21 -4.08 -12.35
CA PRO A 40 -3.43 -3.69 -11.18
C PRO A 40 -3.84 -4.52 -9.96
N VAL A 41 -2.86 -4.79 -9.10
CA VAL A 41 -3.09 -5.50 -7.84
C VAL A 41 -3.68 -4.51 -6.83
N PRO A 42 -4.83 -4.82 -6.20
CA PRO A 42 -5.40 -3.97 -5.15
C PRO A 42 -4.59 -4.09 -3.86
N VAL A 43 -4.28 -2.94 -3.25
CA VAL A 43 -3.56 -2.80 -1.99
C VAL A 43 -4.30 -1.81 -1.12
N VAL A 44 -4.42 -2.07 0.17
CA VAL A 44 -4.93 -1.13 1.16
C VAL A 44 -3.77 -0.50 1.93
N ALA A 45 -3.94 0.76 2.37
CA ALA A 45 -2.95 1.42 3.21
C ALA A 45 -3.62 2.32 4.24
N ALA A 46 -3.01 2.44 5.42
CA ALA A 46 -3.50 3.21 6.54
C ALA A 46 -2.57 4.37 6.91
N VAL A 47 -3.10 5.60 6.94
CA VAL A 47 -2.54 6.64 7.79
C VAL A 47 -3.04 6.35 9.21
N VAL A 48 -2.22 5.68 10.01
CA VAL A 48 -2.56 5.30 11.39
C VAL A 48 -2.26 6.48 12.31
N GLU A 49 -3.31 7.15 12.79
CA GLU A 49 -3.20 8.24 13.77
C GLU A 49 -3.30 7.68 15.19
N ARG A 50 -2.30 7.98 16.01
CA ARG A 50 -2.17 7.58 17.41
C ARG A 50 -1.75 8.77 18.27
N GLY A 51 -2.63 9.25 19.15
CA GLY A 51 -2.32 10.38 20.05
C GLY A 51 -1.85 11.65 19.32
N GLY A 52 -2.42 11.97 18.14
CA GLY A 52 -2.04 13.13 17.33
C GLY A 52 -0.72 12.96 16.55
N ARG A 53 -0.20 11.73 16.45
CA ARG A 53 0.99 11.37 15.67
C ARG A 53 0.61 10.32 14.62
N VAL A 54 1.39 10.20 13.58
CA VAL A 54 1.23 9.11 12.59
C VAL A 54 2.28 8.03 12.84
N VAL A 55 1.82 6.79 12.89
CA VAL A 55 2.69 5.62 12.94
C VAL A 55 3.21 5.33 11.54
N LEU A 56 4.52 5.33 11.38
CA LEU A 56 5.23 4.83 10.21
C LEU A 56 5.98 3.57 10.60
N VAL A 57 5.98 2.58 9.72
CA VAL A 57 6.57 1.24 9.94
C VAL A 57 7.78 0.99 9.06
N HIS A 58 8.72 0.19 9.55
CA HIS A 58 9.89 -0.29 8.82
C HIS A 58 9.75 -1.78 8.54
N SER A 59 9.80 -2.16 7.25
CA SER A 59 9.71 -3.57 6.85
C SER A 59 11.07 -4.26 6.93
N VAL A 60 11.08 -5.49 7.41
CA VAL A 60 12.27 -6.35 7.52
C VAL A 60 13.04 -6.41 6.21
N GLY A 61 14.34 -6.25 6.27
CA GLY A 61 15.24 -6.32 5.11
C GLY A 61 15.26 -5.08 4.22
N ARG A 62 14.60 -4.00 4.59
CA ARG A 62 14.68 -2.70 3.92
C ARG A 62 15.81 -1.84 4.49
N PRO A 63 16.30 -0.83 3.75
CA PRO A 63 17.26 0.14 4.31
C PRO A 63 16.71 0.82 5.57
N ALA A 64 17.50 0.96 6.62
CA ALA A 64 17.11 1.40 7.96
C ALA A 64 16.37 2.77 8.05
N HIS A 65 16.42 3.58 6.99
CA HIS A 65 15.72 4.86 6.91
C HIS A 65 14.41 4.80 6.09
N TRP A 66 13.98 3.62 5.65
CA TRP A 66 12.79 3.44 4.83
C TRP A 66 11.56 3.12 5.70
N PHE A 67 10.89 4.17 6.15
CA PHE A 67 9.63 4.07 6.86
C PHE A 67 8.46 4.40 5.92
N GLY A 68 7.38 3.64 6.02
CA GLY A 68 6.18 3.78 5.20
C GLY A 68 4.90 3.71 6.01
N LEU A 69 3.76 3.81 5.34
CA LEU A 69 2.47 3.52 5.96
C LEU A 69 2.29 2.00 6.12
N VAL A 70 1.49 1.58 7.10
CA VAL A 70 0.92 0.23 7.18
C VAL A 70 0.19 -0.06 5.87
N ALA A 71 0.49 -1.18 5.22
CA ALA A 71 -0.11 -1.50 3.92
C ALA A 71 0.01 -2.99 3.58
N GLY A 72 -1.07 -3.56 3.06
CA GLY A 72 -1.09 -4.94 2.61
C GLY A 72 -2.03 -5.20 1.45
N PHE A 73 -2.07 -6.45 0.99
CA PHE A 73 -2.89 -6.85 -0.13
C PHE A 73 -4.35 -7.02 0.29
N LEU A 74 -5.25 -6.64 -0.63
CA LEU A 74 -6.65 -6.95 -0.49
C LEU A 74 -6.88 -8.44 -0.79
N GLU A 75 -7.46 -9.15 0.16
CA GLU A 75 -7.75 -10.57 0.03
C GLU A 75 -9.02 -10.85 -0.80
N ARG A 76 -9.12 -12.07 -1.33
CA ARG A 76 -10.28 -12.47 -2.14
C ARG A 76 -11.58 -12.41 -1.35
N GLY A 77 -12.51 -11.57 -1.81
CA GLY A 77 -13.84 -11.41 -1.20
C GLY A 77 -13.87 -10.49 0.02
N GLU A 78 -12.75 -9.85 0.34
CA GLU A 78 -12.64 -8.88 1.42
C GLU A 78 -13.05 -7.47 0.96
N HIS A 79 -13.70 -6.72 1.85
CA HIS A 79 -13.98 -5.29 1.59
C HIS A 79 -12.75 -4.46 1.96
N PRO A 80 -12.35 -3.45 1.15
CA PRO A 80 -11.13 -2.67 1.42
C PRO A 80 -11.06 -2.03 2.80
N GLU A 81 -12.20 -1.59 3.35
CA GLU A 81 -12.28 -1.04 4.71
C GLU A 81 -12.01 -2.09 5.80
N ALA A 82 -12.45 -3.34 5.59
CA ALA A 82 -12.14 -4.44 6.49
C ALA A 82 -10.66 -4.84 6.38
N ALA A 83 -10.14 -4.90 5.14
CA ALA A 83 -8.74 -5.22 4.87
C ALA A 83 -7.79 -4.26 5.58
N VAL A 84 -8.01 -2.94 5.49
CA VAL A 84 -7.11 -1.97 6.11
C VAL A 84 -7.10 -2.07 7.64
N LEU A 85 -8.23 -2.41 8.26
CA LEU A 85 -8.31 -2.63 9.71
C LEU A 85 -7.62 -3.94 10.11
N ARG A 86 -7.74 -4.99 9.30
CA ARG A 86 -7.02 -6.25 9.46
C ARG A 86 -5.50 -6.02 9.41
N GLU A 87 -5.00 -5.31 8.39
CA GLU A 87 -3.55 -5.00 8.27
C GLU A 87 -3.03 -4.22 9.48
N VAL A 88 -3.79 -3.23 9.99
CA VAL A 88 -3.41 -2.51 11.21
C VAL A 88 -3.36 -3.44 12.42
N ALA A 89 -4.30 -4.39 12.54
CA ALA A 89 -4.31 -5.35 13.63
C ALA A 89 -3.18 -6.37 13.50
N GLU A 90 -2.89 -6.88 12.30
CA GLU A 90 -1.82 -7.85 12.03
C GLU A 90 -0.44 -7.22 12.21
N GLU A 91 -0.18 -6.06 11.59
CA GLU A 91 1.13 -5.43 11.60
C GLU A 91 1.49 -4.75 12.93
N LEU A 92 0.49 -4.13 13.63
CA LEU A 92 0.73 -3.33 14.84
C LEU A 92 0.16 -3.96 16.12
N GLY A 93 -0.67 -4.99 16.01
CA GLY A 93 -1.39 -5.57 17.16
C GLY A 93 -2.41 -4.63 17.80
N LEU A 94 -2.95 -3.66 17.05
CA LEU A 94 -3.87 -2.63 17.54
C LEU A 94 -5.24 -2.74 16.89
N GLU A 95 -6.31 -2.57 17.66
CA GLU A 95 -7.64 -2.36 17.10
C GLU A 95 -7.78 -0.95 16.54
N GLY A 96 -7.99 -0.85 15.23
CA GLY A 96 -8.20 0.40 14.52
C GLY A 96 -9.68 0.73 14.32
N ARG A 97 -10.01 2.02 14.32
CA ARG A 97 -11.30 2.54 13.89
C ARG A 97 -11.12 3.35 12.62
N LEU A 98 -11.86 2.98 11.58
CA LEU A 98 -11.90 3.74 10.33
C LEU A 98 -12.45 5.14 10.60
N ALA A 99 -11.66 6.18 10.29
CA ALA A 99 -12.06 7.58 10.46
C ALA A 99 -12.50 8.22 9.14
N ALA A 100 -11.79 7.91 8.03
CA ALA A 100 -12.13 8.42 6.71
C ALA A 100 -11.48 7.59 5.59
N THR A 101 -12.10 7.60 4.42
CA THR A 101 -11.42 7.26 3.17
C THR A 101 -10.64 8.49 2.69
N ILE A 102 -9.34 8.34 2.42
CA ILE A 102 -8.50 9.43 1.89
C ILE A 102 -8.61 9.48 0.38
N GLY A 103 -8.44 8.35 -0.29
CA GLY A 103 -8.57 8.28 -1.74
C GLY A 103 -8.07 6.99 -2.34
N ILE A 104 -8.12 6.96 -3.69
CA ILE A 104 -7.63 5.84 -4.50
C ILE A 104 -6.51 6.38 -5.39
N TYR A 105 -5.35 5.72 -5.38
CA TYR A 105 -4.14 6.19 -6.04
C TYR A 105 -3.52 5.10 -6.90
N PRO A 106 -3.06 5.41 -8.12
CA PRO A 106 -2.28 4.46 -8.91
C PRO A 106 -0.85 4.38 -8.38
N PHE A 107 -0.29 3.17 -8.40
CA PHE A 107 1.14 2.97 -8.20
C PHE A 107 1.71 2.22 -9.39
N GLU A 108 1.98 2.94 -10.46
CA GLU A 108 2.34 2.41 -11.77
C GLU A 108 3.59 1.51 -11.72
N ARG A 109 4.61 1.89 -10.96
CA ARG A 109 5.87 1.13 -10.85
C ARG A 109 5.68 -0.32 -10.41
N LEU A 110 4.68 -0.59 -9.57
CA LEU A 110 4.35 -1.95 -9.11
C LEU A 110 3.05 -2.49 -9.70
N ASN A 111 2.43 -1.77 -10.65
CA ASN A 111 1.13 -2.11 -11.20
C ASN A 111 0.09 -2.38 -10.10
N GLN A 112 -0.06 -1.41 -9.19
CA GLN A 112 -0.98 -1.48 -8.05
C GLN A 112 -2.00 -0.35 -8.08
N VAL A 113 -3.16 -0.58 -7.46
CA VAL A 113 -4.12 0.44 -7.07
C VAL A 113 -4.20 0.46 -5.55
N LEU A 114 -3.99 1.64 -4.96
CA LEU A 114 -3.91 1.83 -3.52
C LEU A 114 -5.20 2.47 -3.01
N PHE A 115 -5.87 1.81 -2.07
CA PHE A 115 -7.00 2.34 -1.31
C PHE A 115 -6.46 2.86 0.01
N ILE A 116 -6.39 4.18 0.19
CA ILE A 116 -5.76 4.78 1.37
C ILE A 116 -6.81 5.31 2.33
N TYR A 117 -6.67 4.93 3.59
CA TYR A 117 -7.60 5.25 4.66
C TYR A 117 -6.92 5.95 5.81
N HIS A 118 -7.69 6.75 6.56
CA HIS A 118 -7.33 7.25 7.87
C HIS A 118 -7.90 6.32 8.92
N VAL A 119 -7.03 5.76 9.74
CA VAL A 119 -7.37 4.86 10.85
C VAL A 119 -6.88 5.47 12.15
N VAL A 120 -7.75 5.49 13.16
CA VAL A 120 -7.42 5.97 14.51
C VAL A 120 -7.31 4.78 15.44
N VAL A 121 -6.24 4.74 16.24
CA VAL A 121 -5.98 3.71 17.24
C VAL A 121 -5.85 4.34 18.64
N ALA A 122 -6.03 3.52 19.70
CA ALA A 122 -5.86 3.95 21.08
C ALA A 122 -4.40 4.36 21.36
N ALA A 123 -4.21 5.46 22.09
CA ALA A 123 -2.88 6.00 22.38
C ALA A 123 -2.12 5.23 23.46
N ASP A 124 -2.84 4.55 24.35
CA ASP A 124 -2.34 3.84 25.53
C ASP A 124 -2.07 2.35 25.29
N GLU A 125 -2.56 1.78 24.20
CA GLU A 125 -2.27 0.40 23.85
C GLU A 125 -0.84 0.24 23.29
N PRO A 126 -0.06 -0.77 23.76
CA PRO A 126 1.28 -1.00 23.24
C PRO A 126 1.26 -1.55 21.81
N ILE A 127 2.08 -0.98 20.94
CA ILE A 127 2.31 -1.53 19.60
C ILE A 127 3.08 -2.85 19.72
N LYS A 128 2.58 -3.88 19.04
CA LYS A 128 3.20 -5.21 18.91
C LYS A 128 3.40 -5.51 17.45
N LEU A 129 4.62 -5.30 16.95
CA LEU A 129 4.95 -5.52 15.55
C LEU A 129 4.86 -7.01 15.18
N ALA A 130 4.36 -7.30 13.98
CA ALA A 130 4.50 -8.60 13.33
C ALA A 130 5.98 -8.82 12.96
N ALA A 131 6.72 -9.55 13.79
CA ALA A 131 8.18 -9.63 13.73
C ALA A 131 8.75 -10.30 12.47
N ASP A 132 7.94 -10.99 11.69
CA ASP A 132 8.26 -11.56 10.39
C ASP A 132 8.16 -10.54 9.24
N GLU A 133 7.45 -9.45 9.43
CA GLU A 133 7.22 -8.40 8.43
C GLU A 133 7.85 -7.06 8.81
N LEU A 134 7.77 -6.69 10.09
CA LEU A 134 8.20 -5.40 10.61
C LEU A 134 9.22 -5.53 11.75
N ASP A 135 10.23 -4.68 11.75
CA ASP A 135 11.28 -4.67 12.79
C ASP A 135 11.43 -3.34 13.53
N ASP A 136 10.80 -2.26 13.04
CA ASP A 136 10.80 -0.95 13.72
C ASP A 136 9.55 -0.13 13.37
N TYR A 137 9.24 0.87 14.18
CA TYR A 137 8.23 1.88 13.90
C TYR A 137 8.61 3.25 14.47
N LYS A 138 7.98 4.30 13.96
CA LYS A 138 8.13 5.68 14.46
C LYS A 138 6.77 6.34 14.57
N GLU A 139 6.57 7.05 15.67
CA GLU A 139 5.42 7.94 15.86
C GLU A 139 5.83 9.38 15.52
N VAL A 140 5.42 9.85 14.36
CA VAL A 140 5.86 11.12 13.78
C VAL A 140 4.79 12.19 13.99
N PRO A 141 5.12 13.33 14.64
CA PRO A 141 4.21 14.47 14.72
C PRO A 141 3.81 14.97 13.33
N LEU A 142 2.57 15.45 13.18
CA LEU A 142 2.02 15.82 11.87
C LEU A 142 2.87 16.87 11.16
N GLU A 143 3.38 17.86 11.88
CA GLU A 143 4.22 18.95 11.37
C GLU A 143 5.61 18.51 10.91
N LYS A 144 6.04 17.31 11.30
CA LYS A 144 7.33 16.71 10.91
C LYS A 144 7.20 15.67 9.79
N LEU A 145 5.98 15.33 9.38
CA LEU A 145 5.74 14.39 8.30
C LEU A 145 6.20 14.98 6.96
N LYS A 146 6.95 14.18 6.22
CA LYS A 146 7.43 14.51 4.86
C LYS A 146 6.91 13.44 3.89
N PRO A 147 5.75 13.65 3.25
CA PRO A 147 5.22 12.70 2.28
C PRO A 147 6.18 12.47 1.12
N TRP A 148 6.21 11.26 0.59
CA TRP A 148 7.05 10.90 -0.56
C TRP A 148 6.27 10.87 -1.87
N ARG A 149 6.99 10.91 -3.02
CA ARG A 149 6.40 11.15 -4.34
C ARG A 149 5.52 10.02 -4.87
N GLN A 150 5.75 8.75 -4.47
CA GLN A 150 5.15 7.57 -5.08
C GLN A 150 4.45 6.67 -4.05
N GLY A 151 3.71 5.67 -4.53
CA GLY A 151 3.04 4.72 -3.67
C GLY A 151 2.04 5.40 -2.73
N THR A 152 2.17 5.20 -1.43
CA THR A 152 1.25 5.74 -0.42
C THR A 152 1.48 7.22 -0.07
N GLY A 153 2.59 7.81 -0.51
CA GLY A 153 2.95 9.20 -0.20
C GLY A 153 1.94 10.26 -0.66
N PRO A 154 1.38 10.18 -1.89
CA PRO A 154 0.34 11.10 -2.33
C PRO A 154 -0.89 11.13 -1.40
N GLY A 155 -1.36 9.97 -0.93
CA GLY A 155 -2.47 9.91 0.02
C GLY A 155 -2.12 10.51 1.38
N LEU A 156 -0.90 10.27 1.91
CA LEU A 156 -0.42 10.91 3.13
C LEU A 156 -0.38 12.45 2.97
N ARG A 157 0.07 12.93 1.80
CA ARG A 157 0.08 14.37 1.50
C ARG A 157 -1.33 14.96 1.49
N ASP A 158 -2.25 14.35 0.77
CA ASP A 158 -3.63 14.84 0.65
C ASP A 158 -4.32 14.86 2.02
N TRP A 159 -4.07 13.84 2.87
CA TRP A 159 -4.57 13.79 4.23
C TRP A 159 -4.01 14.93 5.12
N LEU A 160 -2.73 15.29 4.97
CA LEU A 160 -2.11 16.40 5.68
C LEU A 160 -2.63 17.75 5.18
N VAL A 161 -2.74 17.94 3.87
CA VAL A 161 -3.27 19.17 3.27
C VAL A 161 -4.71 19.44 3.72
N ALA A 162 -5.55 18.41 3.77
CA ALA A 162 -6.92 18.53 4.30
C ALA A 162 -6.98 18.95 5.77
N ARG A 163 -5.87 18.87 6.50
CA ARG A 163 -5.70 19.33 7.91
C ARG A 163 -4.96 20.65 8.04
N GLY A 164 -4.70 21.33 6.94
CA GLY A 164 -4.05 22.64 6.93
C GLY A 164 -2.52 22.61 6.96
N TYR A 165 -1.89 21.44 6.76
CA TYR A 165 -0.45 21.32 6.61
C TYR A 165 -0.06 21.44 5.14
N ASP A 166 1.11 22.01 4.86
CA ASP A 166 1.70 22.04 3.51
C ASP A 166 3.13 21.44 3.56
N PRO A 167 3.24 20.11 3.72
CA PRO A 167 4.52 19.45 3.89
C PRO A 167 5.30 19.40 2.58
N PRO A 168 6.64 19.52 2.64
CA PRO A 168 7.48 19.30 1.47
C PRO A 168 7.40 17.83 1.04
N VAL A 169 7.28 17.59 -0.28
CA VAL A 169 7.34 16.24 -0.85
C VAL A 169 8.79 15.84 -1.07
N VAL A 170 9.17 14.69 -0.53
CA VAL A 170 10.53 14.16 -0.56
C VAL A 170 10.61 12.84 -1.36
N ASP A 171 11.81 12.32 -1.58
CA ASP A 171 11.97 10.98 -2.09
C ASP A 171 11.76 9.95 -0.97
N PHE A 172 11.21 8.78 -1.32
CA PHE A 172 10.98 7.71 -0.34
C PHE A 172 12.32 7.30 0.32
N GLY A 173 12.29 7.20 1.63
CA GLY A 173 13.48 6.88 2.41
C GLY A 173 14.32 8.11 2.79
N THR A 174 13.86 9.33 2.55
CA THR A 174 14.48 10.52 3.15
C THR A 174 14.41 10.41 4.69
N PRO A 175 15.54 10.60 5.42
CA PRO A 175 15.55 10.49 6.87
C PRO A 175 14.55 11.44 7.55
N LEU A 176 13.87 10.93 8.58
CA LEU A 176 12.96 11.72 9.40
C LEU A 176 13.76 12.53 10.43
N GLU A 177 13.54 13.82 10.48
CA GLU A 177 14.09 14.72 11.48
C GLU A 177 13.08 14.84 12.65
N LEU A 178 13.17 13.93 13.61
CA LEU A 178 12.27 13.83 14.78
C LEU A 178 12.65 14.82 15.89
#